data_6d0c620f372375e121a3c4e49447546b
#
_entry.id   6d0c620f372375e121a3c4e49447546b
#
_cell.length_a   1.000
_cell.length_b   1.000
_cell.length_c   1.000
_cell.angle_alpha   90.00
_cell.angle_beta   90.00
_cell.angle_gamma   90.00
#
_symmetry.space_group_name_H-M   'P 1'
#
loop_
_entity.id
_entity.type
_entity.pdbx_description
1 polymer ?
#
loop_
_entity_poly.entity_id
_entity_poly.type
_entity_poly.pdbx_seq_one_letter_code
_entity_poly.pdbx_strand_id
1 'polypeptide(L)'
;MPNARASHLTRRGLLAAGGALGLGAALAACGGGDDTESTGKSGEKAAEDTGAWSFKDDRGRTAEQKSVPKNIVAFTGTAAALYDYGVEVKGVFGPTKTPEGKPDVQAGDLNVDKLEILGNVWGEFNVEKYAALAPELLVTDMWTQDSLWYVPDESKDKILGLAPSVALWAAGTTMPKALARRAELAESLGADLKDKKVADAKARFEAAAERLRRAAKSKPEITVLIGSGSQDLFYVSVPKMSADTLYFQELGLKFVEPKPNEQGFFEELSWENVATYKADVIMLDNRTGTLQDADLKKGKPTWAGLPAVKAGQVVPRVTEPVYSYAKCAPILEDLAEAIENARKVS
;
A
#
# COMPACT_ATOMS: atom_id res chain seq x y z
N MET A 1 0.97 42.67 30.29
CA MET A 1 0.15 43.82 29.87
C MET A 1 1.03 44.75 29.03
N PRO A 2 0.59 45.38 27.94
CA PRO A 2 -0.76 45.51 27.39
C PRO A 2 -0.92 44.86 26.00
N ASN A 3 -2.08 44.31 25.68
CA ASN A 3 -3.29 44.82 25.00
C ASN A 3 -3.08 45.28 23.55
N ALA A 4 -3.68 44.55 22.68
CA ALA A 4 -4.92 44.66 21.92
C ALA A 4 -4.69 45.29 20.54
N ARG A 5 -5.24 44.78 19.49
CA ARG A 5 -6.61 45.04 19.01
C ARG A 5 -6.96 44.21 17.79
N ALA A 6 -8.13 43.64 17.87
CA ALA A 6 -8.87 43.11 16.75
C ALA A 6 -9.33 44.24 15.80
N SER A 7 -9.36 43.96 14.49
CA SER A 7 -10.21 44.73 13.58
C SER A 7 -10.92 43.79 12.62
N HIS A 8 -12.24 43.74 12.85
CA HIS A 8 -13.24 43.21 11.92
C HIS A 8 -13.29 44.11 10.66
N LEU A 9 -13.41 43.52 9.48
CA LEU A 9 -14.07 44.16 8.35
C LEU A 9 -14.96 43.18 7.62
N THR A 10 -16.16 43.66 7.45
CA THR A 10 -17.42 43.08 7.07
C THR A 10 -17.60 42.84 5.57
N ARG A 11 -18.53 41.91 5.29
CA ARG A 11 -19.20 41.58 4.02
C ARG A 11 -19.82 42.80 3.33
N ARG A 12 -19.92 42.70 2.01
CA ARG A 12 -20.91 43.19 1.01
C ARG A 12 -20.16 43.78 -0.16
N GLY A 13 -20.46 43.50 -1.37
CA GLY A 13 -21.54 43.04 -2.20
C GLY A 13 -21.28 43.55 -3.58
N LEU A 14 -21.68 42.92 -4.60
CA LEU A 14 -22.58 43.49 -5.62
C LEU A 14 -22.75 42.55 -6.81
N LEU A 15 -23.97 42.33 -7.12
CA LEU A 15 -24.54 41.73 -8.31
C LEU A 15 -24.53 42.72 -9.48
N ALA A 16 -24.50 42.24 -10.70
CA ALA A 16 -25.33 42.60 -11.87
C ALA A 16 -24.57 42.24 -13.16
N ALA A 17 -25.02 41.46 -14.03
CA ALA A 17 -26.22 41.39 -14.87
C ALA A 17 -25.88 41.63 -16.36
N GLY A 18 -26.49 40.84 -17.21
CA GLY A 18 -26.73 41.10 -18.64
C GLY A 18 -25.87 40.23 -19.57
N GLY A 19 -26.37 39.35 -20.37
CA GLY A 19 -27.52 39.30 -21.20
C GLY A 19 -27.09 38.93 -22.60
N ALA A 20 -27.65 37.97 -23.14
CA ALA A 20 -28.52 37.68 -24.28
C ALA A 20 -27.84 37.04 -25.52
N LEU A 21 -28.35 35.83 -25.83
CA LEU A 21 -28.92 35.33 -27.10
C LEU A 21 -28.12 35.43 -28.40
N GLY A 22 -27.95 34.28 -29.02
CA GLY A 22 -27.63 34.13 -30.45
C GLY A 22 -27.84 32.71 -30.92
N LEU A 23 -29.05 32.36 -31.32
CA LEU A 23 -29.43 31.17 -32.07
C LEU A 23 -28.87 31.25 -33.52
N GLY A 24 -28.40 30.12 -34.02
CA GLY A 24 -28.07 29.98 -35.45
C GLY A 24 -28.03 28.52 -35.85
N ALA A 25 -29.14 27.99 -36.33
CA ALA A 25 -29.26 26.69 -36.99
C ALA A 25 -29.16 26.86 -38.50
N ALA A 26 -28.51 25.89 -39.19
CA ALA A 26 -28.79 25.51 -40.61
C ALA A 26 -28.05 24.21 -40.89
N LEU A 27 -28.64 23.14 -41.04
CA LEU A 27 -29.31 22.32 -42.05
C LEU A 27 -28.48 22.03 -43.31
N ALA A 28 -28.17 20.73 -43.43
CA ALA A 28 -28.31 19.79 -44.51
C ALA A 28 -27.74 20.09 -45.92
N ALA A 29 -27.03 19.06 -46.44
CA ALA A 29 -27.43 18.47 -47.74
C ALA A 29 -26.68 17.19 -48.02
N CYS A 30 -27.40 16.20 -48.51
CA CYS A 30 -27.04 14.89 -49.05
C CYS A 30 -26.26 14.97 -50.35
N GLY A 31 -25.51 13.94 -50.66
CA GLY A 31 -25.03 13.63 -52.01
C GLY A 31 -24.24 12.35 -52.02
N GLY A 32 -24.79 11.28 -52.58
CA GLY A 32 -24.27 9.94 -52.61
C GLY A 32 -23.27 9.67 -53.73
N GLY A 33 -22.73 8.45 -53.73
CA GLY A 33 -22.14 7.80 -54.90
C GLY A 33 -20.83 7.09 -54.66
N ASP A 34 -20.92 5.82 -54.54
CA ASP A 34 -20.21 4.71 -55.22
C ASP A 34 -18.79 4.27 -54.77
N ASP A 35 -18.80 3.02 -54.43
CA ASP A 35 -17.82 1.93 -54.37
C ASP A 35 -16.37 2.16 -54.77
N THR A 36 -15.45 1.80 -53.88
CA THR A 36 -14.34 0.90 -54.21
C THR A 36 -13.74 0.30 -52.93
N GLU A 37 -13.69 -1.04 -52.86
CA GLU A 37 -12.95 -1.82 -51.88
C GLU A 37 -11.47 -1.45 -51.85
N SER A 38 -10.96 -1.22 -50.63
CA SER A 38 -9.53 -1.33 -50.37
C SER A 38 -9.33 -1.87 -48.94
N THR A 39 -8.97 -3.14 -48.91
CA THR A 39 -8.46 -3.83 -47.73
C THR A 39 -7.18 -3.17 -47.22
N GLY A 40 -7.28 -2.38 -46.16
CA GLY A 40 -6.16 -1.83 -45.44
C GLY A 40 -6.31 -2.18 -43.96
N LYS A 41 -5.58 -3.18 -43.48
CA LYS A 41 -5.33 -3.40 -42.06
C LYS A 41 -4.64 -2.16 -41.51
N SER A 42 -5.36 -1.25 -40.89
CA SER A 42 -4.82 -0.24 -40.01
C SER A 42 -4.88 -0.80 -38.59
N GLY A 43 -3.71 -1.16 -38.07
CA GLY A 43 -3.56 -1.36 -36.64
C GLY A 43 -3.95 -0.06 -35.94
N GLU A 44 -4.97 -0.10 -35.13
CA GLU A 44 -5.29 0.95 -34.19
C GLU A 44 -4.09 1.10 -33.22
N LYS A 45 -3.25 2.10 -33.48
CA LYS A 45 -2.40 2.67 -32.44
C LYS A 45 -3.36 3.26 -31.43
N ALA A 46 -3.30 2.76 -30.19
CA ALA A 46 -3.92 3.42 -29.05
C ALA A 46 -3.52 4.91 -29.10
N ALA A 47 -4.51 5.79 -29.09
CA ALA A 47 -4.30 7.23 -29.03
C ALA A 47 -3.50 7.50 -27.77
N GLU A 48 -2.31 8.11 -27.90
CA GLU A 48 -1.57 8.66 -26.77
C GLU A 48 -2.47 9.75 -26.18
N ASP A 49 -2.96 9.53 -24.94
CA ASP A 49 -3.68 10.53 -24.17
C ASP A 49 -2.69 11.65 -23.81
N THR A 50 -2.71 12.74 -24.59
CA THR A 50 -1.84 13.92 -24.42
C THR A 50 -2.42 14.92 -23.43
N GLY A 51 -3.42 14.53 -22.63
CA GLY A 51 -4.06 15.35 -21.61
C GLY A 51 -3.18 15.55 -20.37
N ALA A 52 -3.37 16.67 -19.67
CA ALA A 52 -2.75 16.91 -18.37
C ALA A 52 -3.18 15.83 -17.36
N TRP A 53 -2.22 15.30 -16.62
CA TRP A 53 -2.46 14.31 -15.57
C TRP A 53 -2.53 14.98 -14.21
N SER A 54 -3.45 14.53 -13.36
CA SER A 54 -3.50 14.93 -11.96
C SER A 54 -4.02 13.79 -11.07
N PHE A 55 -3.49 13.71 -9.84
CA PHE A 55 -3.93 12.76 -8.84
C PHE A 55 -3.93 13.39 -7.46
N LYS A 56 -5.09 13.36 -6.77
CA LYS A 56 -5.19 13.81 -5.38
C LYS A 56 -4.85 12.66 -4.45
N ASP A 57 -3.79 12.81 -3.67
CA ASP A 57 -3.30 11.81 -2.75
C ASP A 57 -4.01 11.81 -1.38
N ASP A 58 -3.59 10.90 -0.50
CA ASP A 58 -4.21 10.73 0.81
C ASP A 58 -3.78 11.79 1.84
N ARG A 59 -2.80 12.65 1.50
CA ARG A 59 -2.50 13.90 2.25
C ARG A 59 -3.47 15.03 1.90
N GLY A 60 -4.30 14.84 0.86
CA GLY A 60 -5.15 15.87 0.28
C GLY A 60 -4.41 16.79 -0.69
N ARG A 61 -3.17 16.47 -1.08
CA ARG A 61 -2.36 17.21 -2.06
C ARG A 61 -2.61 16.67 -3.46
N THR A 62 -2.60 17.54 -4.45
CA THR A 62 -2.73 17.16 -5.86
C THR A 62 -1.35 17.16 -6.51
N ALA A 63 -0.94 16.00 -7.03
CA ALA A 63 0.21 15.88 -7.93
C ALA A 63 -0.27 16.16 -9.36
N GLU A 64 0.48 16.98 -10.12
CA GLU A 64 0.10 17.38 -11.47
C GLU A 64 1.28 17.23 -12.43
N GLN A 65 0.98 16.79 -13.66
CA GLN A 65 1.93 16.71 -14.78
C GLN A 65 1.26 17.11 -16.09
N LYS A 66 2.06 17.52 -17.06
CA LYS A 66 1.55 17.92 -18.39
C LYS A 66 1.00 16.74 -19.20
N SER A 67 1.41 15.53 -18.87
CA SER A 67 0.96 14.26 -19.46
C SER A 67 1.04 13.17 -18.40
N VAL A 68 0.52 12.00 -18.68
CA VAL A 68 0.66 10.82 -17.79
C VAL A 68 2.14 10.55 -17.52
N PRO A 69 2.58 10.52 -16.23
CA PRO A 69 3.97 10.27 -15.87
C PRO A 69 4.50 8.94 -16.40
N LYS A 70 5.71 8.95 -16.97
CA LYS A 70 6.41 7.77 -17.49
C LYS A 70 7.65 7.42 -16.65
N ASN A 71 8.32 8.44 -16.12
CA ASN A 71 9.49 8.27 -15.25
C ASN A 71 9.05 8.25 -13.78
N ILE A 72 8.43 7.15 -13.39
CA ILE A 72 7.91 6.94 -12.04
C ILE A 72 9.00 6.32 -11.18
N VAL A 73 9.18 6.87 -9.98
CA VAL A 73 10.01 6.30 -8.92
C VAL A 73 9.11 6.01 -7.73
N ALA A 74 9.16 4.81 -7.18
CA ALA A 74 8.24 4.43 -6.12
C ALA A 74 8.91 3.64 -4.98
N PHE A 75 8.34 3.74 -3.78
CA PHE A 75 8.63 2.79 -2.70
C PHE A 75 8.41 1.36 -3.19
N THR A 76 9.32 0.44 -2.83
CA THR A 76 9.36 -0.90 -3.40
C THR A 76 8.02 -1.63 -3.36
N GLY A 77 7.33 -1.65 -2.21
CA GLY A 77 6.03 -2.29 -2.09
C GLY A 77 4.94 -1.64 -2.96
N THR A 78 4.97 -0.30 -3.09
CA THR A 78 4.06 0.42 -3.97
C THR A 78 4.39 0.18 -5.44
N ALA A 79 5.67 0.13 -5.82
CA ALA A 79 6.11 -0.22 -7.17
C ALA A 79 5.62 -1.63 -7.57
N ALA A 80 5.75 -2.59 -6.65
CA ALA A 80 5.25 -3.95 -6.87
C ALA A 80 3.73 -3.99 -7.03
N ALA A 81 2.99 -3.19 -6.25
CA ALA A 81 1.54 -3.08 -6.43
C ALA A 81 1.15 -2.48 -7.77
N LEU A 82 1.82 -1.41 -8.20
CA LEU A 82 1.61 -0.79 -9.52
C LEU A 82 1.92 -1.77 -10.66
N TYR A 83 3.00 -2.56 -10.53
CA TYR A 83 3.38 -3.58 -11.50
C TYR A 83 2.30 -4.66 -11.67
N ASP A 84 1.66 -5.09 -10.60
CA ASP A 84 0.55 -6.05 -10.65
C ASP A 84 -0.66 -5.53 -11.44
N TYR A 85 -0.82 -4.20 -11.51
CA TYR A 85 -1.82 -3.51 -12.34
C TYR A 85 -1.33 -3.16 -13.76
N GLY A 86 -0.07 -3.49 -14.10
CA GLY A 86 0.50 -3.24 -15.43
C GLY A 86 1.22 -1.89 -15.57
N VAL A 87 1.50 -1.18 -14.50
CA VAL A 87 2.29 0.07 -14.51
C VAL A 87 3.74 -0.22 -14.13
N GLU A 88 4.66 0.13 -15.03
CA GLU A 88 6.10 -0.01 -14.81
C GLU A 88 6.69 1.25 -14.17
N VAL A 89 7.71 1.07 -13.31
CA VAL A 89 8.49 2.15 -12.71
C VAL A 89 9.93 2.13 -13.21
N LYS A 90 10.64 3.25 -13.11
CA LYS A 90 12.06 3.37 -13.52
C LYS A 90 13.02 3.11 -12.37
N GLY A 91 12.62 3.43 -11.15
CA GLY A 91 13.43 3.26 -9.96
C GLY A 91 12.61 2.96 -8.73
N VAL A 92 13.27 2.38 -7.75
CA VAL A 92 12.66 2.00 -6.48
C VAL A 92 13.53 2.40 -5.30
N PHE A 93 12.93 2.52 -4.13
CA PHE A 93 13.60 2.74 -2.85
C PHE A 93 12.87 1.97 -1.75
N GLY A 94 13.61 1.57 -0.71
CA GLY A 94 13.13 0.68 0.34
C GLY A 94 13.54 -0.76 0.10
N PRO A 95 13.05 -1.72 0.90
CA PRO A 95 13.47 -3.12 0.85
C PRO A 95 13.21 -3.75 -0.53
N THR A 96 14.26 -3.82 -1.34
CA THR A 96 14.21 -4.32 -2.73
C THR A 96 14.96 -5.64 -2.87
N LYS A 97 16.12 -5.73 -2.22
CA LYS A 97 16.98 -6.95 -2.22
C LYS A 97 17.36 -7.31 -0.79
N THR A 98 17.40 -8.60 -0.51
CA THR A 98 17.95 -9.14 0.74
C THR A 98 19.47 -8.95 0.79
N PRO A 99 20.13 -9.13 1.96
CA PRO A 99 21.60 -9.08 2.05
C PRO A 99 22.32 -10.05 1.10
N GLU A 100 21.67 -11.17 0.73
CA GLU A 100 22.20 -12.17 -0.22
C GLU A 100 21.95 -11.76 -1.69
N GLY A 101 21.38 -10.58 -1.96
CA GLY A 101 21.12 -10.06 -3.29
C GLY A 101 19.88 -10.62 -3.98
N LYS A 102 19.05 -11.41 -3.28
CA LYS A 102 17.76 -11.91 -3.80
C LYS A 102 16.68 -10.83 -3.69
N PRO A 103 15.62 -10.90 -4.51
CA PRO A 103 14.46 -10.02 -4.31
C PRO A 103 13.90 -10.13 -2.88
N ASP A 104 13.64 -8.98 -2.25
CA ASP A 104 12.93 -8.94 -0.96
C ASP A 104 11.46 -9.29 -1.14
N VAL A 105 10.80 -9.74 -0.07
CA VAL A 105 9.35 -10.06 -0.09
C VAL A 105 8.50 -8.86 -0.52
N GLN A 106 8.93 -7.63 -0.21
CA GLN A 106 8.24 -6.41 -0.61
C GLN A 106 8.40 -6.08 -2.11
N ALA A 107 9.38 -6.69 -2.79
CA ALA A 107 9.55 -6.51 -4.23
C ALA A 107 8.50 -7.26 -5.07
N GLY A 108 7.76 -8.20 -4.48
CA GLY A 108 6.72 -8.96 -5.18
C GLY A 108 7.24 -9.61 -6.46
N ASP A 109 6.58 -9.33 -7.60
CA ASP A 109 6.96 -9.86 -8.91
C ASP A 109 7.86 -8.91 -9.73
N LEU A 110 8.39 -7.84 -9.11
CA LEU A 110 9.27 -6.91 -9.81
C LEU A 110 10.55 -7.62 -10.29
N ASN A 111 10.95 -7.33 -11.52
CA ASN A 111 12.29 -7.68 -11.97
C ASN A 111 13.30 -6.64 -11.44
N VAL A 112 13.77 -6.87 -10.21
CA VAL A 112 14.64 -5.94 -9.47
C VAL A 112 15.97 -5.67 -10.14
N ASP A 113 16.42 -6.52 -11.07
CA ASP A 113 17.69 -6.34 -11.81
C ASP A 113 17.54 -5.34 -12.98
N LYS A 114 16.32 -4.98 -13.35
CA LYS A 114 16.03 -3.98 -14.38
C LYS A 114 15.71 -2.59 -13.81
N LEU A 115 15.70 -2.44 -12.49
CA LEU A 115 15.31 -1.20 -11.82
C LEU A 115 16.53 -0.48 -11.25
N GLU A 116 16.52 0.86 -11.26
CA GLU A 116 17.49 1.63 -10.49
C GLU A 116 17.07 1.61 -9.01
N ILE A 117 17.93 1.04 -8.17
CA ILE A 117 17.71 0.99 -6.73
C ILE A 117 18.38 2.20 -6.09
N LEU A 118 17.58 3.09 -5.52
CA LEU A 118 18.03 4.36 -4.94
C LEU A 118 18.44 4.24 -3.47
N GLY A 119 18.01 3.19 -2.81
CA GLY A 119 18.32 2.84 -1.43
C GLY A 119 17.56 1.58 -1.05
N ASN A 120 18.14 0.73 -0.19
CA ASN A 120 17.57 -0.57 0.15
C ASN A 120 17.14 -0.67 1.62
N VAL A 121 17.65 0.21 2.46
CA VAL A 121 17.34 0.24 3.89
C VAL A 121 16.85 1.62 4.33
N TRP A 122 16.28 1.68 5.52
CA TRP A 122 15.79 2.95 6.09
C TRP A 122 16.90 4.00 6.15
N GLY A 123 16.56 5.23 5.72
CA GLY A 123 17.52 6.35 5.69
C GLY A 123 18.39 6.41 4.44
N GLU A 124 18.39 5.40 3.58
CA GLU A 124 19.10 5.41 2.31
C GLU A 124 18.22 5.93 1.18
N PHE A 125 18.69 6.98 0.50
CA PHE A 125 18.10 7.47 -0.74
C PHE A 125 19.14 8.23 -1.54
N ASN A 126 19.56 7.70 -2.67
CA ASN A 126 20.55 8.33 -3.54
C ASN A 126 19.89 9.39 -4.42
N VAL A 127 19.97 10.65 -3.99
CA VAL A 127 19.36 11.80 -4.67
C VAL A 127 19.95 12.05 -6.06
N GLU A 128 21.25 11.76 -6.27
CA GLU A 128 21.92 11.93 -7.56
C GLU A 128 21.39 10.94 -8.60
N LYS A 129 21.29 9.66 -8.23
CA LYS A 129 20.67 8.64 -9.08
C LYS A 129 19.21 8.98 -9.36
N TYR A 130 18.47 9.43 -8.35
CA TYR A 130 17.09 9.89 -8.52
C TYR A 130 16.97 11.01 -9.55
N ALA A 131 17.80 12.05 -9.44
CA ALA A 131 17.84 13.15 -10.41
C ALA A 131 18.20 12.68 -11.83
N ALA A 132 19.12 11.70 -11.94
CA ALA A 132 19.54 11.15 -13.23
C ALA A 132 18.40 10.37 -13.95
N LEU A 133 17.41 9.85 -13.22
CA LEU A 133 16.21 9.24 -13.78
C LEU A 133 15.24 10.27 -14.40
N ALA A 134 15.48 11.57 -14.23
CA ALA A 134 14.56 12.65 -14.62
C ALA A 134 13.13 12.34 -14.16
N PRO A 135 12.87 12.18 -12.83
CA PRO A 135 11.61 11.69 -12.32
C PRO A 135 10.46 12.64 -12.63
N GLU A 136 9.33 12.08 -13.00
CA GLU A 136 8.07 12.80 -13.24
C GLU A 136 7.08 12.60 -12.10
N LEU A 137 7.23 11.51 -11.32
CA LEU A 137 6.39 11.21 -10.17
C LEU A 137 7.17 10.39 -9.13
N LEU A 138 7.09 10.81 -7.86
CA LEU A 138 7.48 10.01 -6.71
C LEU A 138 6.24 9.42 -6.04
N VAL A 139 6.22 8.11 -5.80
CA VAL A 139 5.10 7.45 -5.10
C VAL A 139 5.61 6.72 -3.87
N THR A 140 4.95 6.92 -2.74
CA THR A 140 5.32 6.21 -1.51
C THR A 140 4.11 5.90 -0.64
N ASP A 141 4.33 5.12 0.41
CA ASP A 141 3.35 4.83 1.45
C ASP A 141 3.38 5.90 2.55
N MET A 142 2.31 5.95 3.33
CA MET A 142 2.15 6.83 4.48
C MET A 142 1.63 6.03 5.68
N TRP A 143 2.38 6.06 6.78
CA TRP A 143 2.04 5.39 8.04
C TRP A 143 1.56 6.36 9.11
N THR A 144 2.04 7.58 9.07
CA THR A 144 1.57 8.70 9.88
C THR A 144 1.29 9.89 8.98
N GLN A 145 0.46 10.83 9.43
CA GLN A 145 0.07 11.98 8.64
C GLN A 145 1.30 12.73 8.09
N ASP A 146 1.28 13.01 6.79
CA ASP A 146 2.35 13.70 6.04
C ASP A 146 3.74 13.02 6.04
N SER A 147 3.86 11.79 6.57
CA SER A 147 5.08 11.02 6.42
C SER A 147 5.24 10.52 4.98
N LEU A 148 6.48 10.44 4.52
CA LEU A 148 6.82 9.82 3.25
C LEU A 148 7.72 8.63 3.56
N TRP A 149 7.16 7.42 3.47
CA TRP A 149 7.82 6.19 3.88
C TRP A 149 9.12 5.97 3.12
N TYR A 150 10.22 5.72 3.80
CA TYR A 150 11.58 5.58 3.26
C TYR A 150 12.14 6.83 2.53
N VAL A 151 11.51 7.99 2.63
CA VAL A 151 12.10 9.25 2.18
C VAL A 151 12.79 9.92 3.37
N PRO A 152 14.14 10.06 3.38
CA PRO A 152 14.85 10.62 4.53
C PRO A 152 14.51 12.10 4.73
N ASP A 153 14.26 12.51 5.98
CA ASP A 153 13.88 13.89 6.31
C ASP A 153 14.96 14.90 5.91
N GLU A 154 16.25 14.57 6.05
CA GLU A 154 17.36 15.44 5.70
C GLU A 154 17.49 15.73 4.20
N SER A 155 16.96 14.88 3.33
CA SER A 155 16.99 15.06 1.87
C SER A 155 15.61 15.29 1.27
N LYS A 156 14.56 15.27 2.07
CA LYS A 156 13.15 15.35 1.65
C LYS A 156 12.88 16.53 0.71
N ASP A 157 13.32 17.74 1.08
CA ASP A 157 13.08 18.93 0.25
C ASP A 157 13.75 18.85 -1.12
N LYS A 158 14.97 18.28 -1.19
CA LYS A 158 15.67 18.05 -2.46
C LYS A 158 14.94 17.05 -3.32
N ILE A 159 14.48 15.95 -2.72
CA ILE A 159 13.73 14.89 -3.41
C ILE A 159 12.41 15.43 -3.96
N LEU A 160 11.63 16.14 -3.14
CA LEU A 160 10.34 16.73 -3.53
C LEU A 160 10.48 17.90 -4.51
N GLY A 161 11.64 18.55 -4.58
CA GLY A 161 11.93 19.59 -5.55
C GLY A 161 12.16 19.06 -6.97
N LEU A 162 12.39 17.74 -7.15
CA LEU A 162 12.66 17.13 -8.45
C LEU A 162 11.39 16.63 -9.16
N ALA A 163 10.38 16.18 -8.41
CA ALA A 163 9.12 15.71 -8.96
C ALA A 163 7.96 15.88 -7.97
N PRO A 164 6.70 16.02 -8.43
CA PRO A 164 5.54 15.91 -7.58
C PRO A 164 5.47 14.54 -6.93
N SER A 165 4.83 14.45 -5.77
CA SER A 165 4.75 13.21 -5.01
C SER A 165 3.31 12.82 -4.67
N VAL A 166 3.06 11.52 -4.65
CA VAL A 166 1.84 10.88 -4.19
C VAL A 166 2.18 10.01 -2.97
N ALA A 167 1.45 10.20 -1.86
CA ALA A 167 1.55 9.36 -0.68
C ALA A 167 0.20 8.71 -0.38
N LEU A 168 0.20 7.39 -0.19
CA LEU A 168 -0.99 6.57 0.03
C LEU A 168 -0.97 5.89 1.39
N TRP A 169 -2.09 5.92 2.11
CA TRP A 169 -2.19 5.29 3.41
C TRP A 169 -1.90 3.78 3.39
N ALA A 170 -1.00 3.34 4.28
CA ALA A 170 -0.76 1.95 4.68
C ALA A 170 -1.21 1.69 6.13
N ALA A 171 -1.46 2.77 6.91
CA ALA A 171 -2.04 2.78 8.24
C ALA A 171 -3.26 3.71 8.27
N GLY A 172 -4.03 3.71 9.37
CA GLY A 172 -5.20 4.59 9.51
C GLY A 172 -6.32 4.35 8.49
N THR A 173 -6.27 3.26 7.75
CA THR A 173 -7.23 2.83 6.73
C THR A 173 -7.36 1.31 6.75
N THR A 174 -8.32 0.75 5.99
CA THR A 174 -8.46 -0.71 5.85
C THR A 174 -7.79 -1.22 4.59
N MET A 175 -7.43 -2.50 4.56
CA MET A 175 -6.81 -3.13 3.38
C MET A 175 -7.63 -2.90 2.09
N PRO A 176 -8.98 -3.08 2.04
CA PRO A 176 -9.74 -2.80 0.83
C PRO A 176 -9.61 -1.35 0.34
N LYS A 177 -9.57 -0.37 1.26
CA LYS A 177 -9.35 1.04 0.90
C LYS A 177 -7.94 1.28 0.39
N ALA A 178 -6.93 0.71 1.06
CA ALA A 178 -5.54 0.81 0.60
C ALA A 178 -5.36 0.22 -0.81
N LEU A 179 -6.01 -0.92 -1.10
CA LEU A 179 -6.04 -1.54 -2.43
C LEU A 179 -6.72 -0.65 -3.47
N ALA A 180 -7.91 -0.12 -3.14
CA ALA A 180 -8.67 0.75 -4.04
C ALA A 180 -7.87 1.99 -4.43
N ARG A 181 -7.19 2.64 -3.47
CA ARG A 181 -6.38 3.84 -3.74
C ARG A 181 -5.20 3.57 -4.67
N ARG A 182 -4.55 2.40 -4.53
CA ARG A 182 -3.46 2.01 -5.44
C ARG A 182 -3.97 1.63 -6.82
N ALA A 183 -5.14 0.98 -6.90
CA ALA A 183 -5.81 0.71 -8.16
C ALA A 183 -6.21 2.01 -8.88
N GLU A 184 -6.81 3.00 -8.17
CA GLU A 184 -7.14 4.32 -8.72
C GLU A 184 -5.89 5.05 -9.26
N LEU A 185 -4.77 5.00 -8.52
CA LEU A 185 -3.52 5.57 -9.01
C LEU A 185 -3.05 4.84 -10.27
N ALA A 186 -3.06 3.50 -10.27
CA ALA A 186 -2.66 2.71 -11.44
C ALA A 186 -3.53 3.03 -12.67
N GLU A 187 -4.86 3.12 -12.50
CA GLU A 187 -5.79 3.50 -13.57
C GLU A 187 -5.46 4.89 -14.12
N SER A 188 -5.20 5.88 -13.24
CA SER A 188 -4.79 7.22 -13.65
C SER A 188 -3.47 7.26 -14.42
N LEU A 189 -2.62 6.25 -14.21
CA LEU A 189 -1.34 6.05 -14.91
C LEU A 189 -1.48 5.18 -16.17
N GLY A 190 -2.72 4.84 -16.57
CA GLY A 190 -3.03 4.13 -17.81
C GLY A 190 -3.24 2.63 -17.67
N ALA A 191 -3.33 2.09 -16.45
CA ALA A 191 -3.67 0.67 -16.24
C ALA A 191 -5.13 0.37 -16.63
N ASP A 192 -5.36 -0.78 -17.24
CA ASP A 192 -6.72 -1.30 -17.49
C ASP A 192 -7.17 -2.18 -16.31
N LEU A 193 -7.97 -1.60 -15.41
CA LEU A 193 -8.51 -2.34 -14.27
C LEU A 193 -9.58 -3.38 -14.66
N LYS A 194 -10.02 -3.40 -15.94
CA LYS A 194 -10.93 -4.41 -16.48
C LYS A 194 -10.18 -5.59 -17.08
N ASP A 195 -8.85 -5.50 -17.18
CA ASP A 195 -8.03 -6.64 -17.58
C ASP A 195 -8.40 -7.88 -16.76
N LYS A 196 -8.48 -9.02 -17.46
CA LYS A 196 -8.92 -10.27 -16.83
C LYS A 196 -8.07 -10.65 -15.62
N LYS A 197 -6.76 -10.42 -15.66
CA LYS A 197 -5.85 -10.73 -14.55
C LYS A 197 -6.20 -9.90 -13.30
N VAL A 198 -6.50 -8.62 -13.47
CA VAL A 198 -6.88 -7.71 -12.38
C VAL A 198 -8.26 -8.07 -11.82
N ALA A 199 -9.23 -8.31 -12.71
CA ALA A 199 -10.58 -8.70 -12.32
C ALA A 199 -10.62 -10.04 -11.56
N ASP A 200 -9.89 -11.05 -12.06
CA ASP A 200 -9.77 -12.36 -11.40
C ASP A 200 -9.08 -12.22 -10.02
N ALA A 201 -8.02 -11.43 -9.91
CA ALA A 201 -7.33 -11.18 -8.65
C ALA A 201 -8.25 -10.50 -7.63
N LYS A 202 -9.06 -9.53 -8.06
CA LYS A 202 -10.04 -8.86 -7.21
C LYS A 202 -11.11 -9.84 -6.72
N ALA A 203 -11.68 -10.66 -7.62
CA ALA A 203 -12.67 -11.66 -7.25
C ALA A 203 -12.10 -12.69 -6.26
N ARG A 204 -10.83 -13.12 -6.46
CA ARG A 204 -10.11 -14.01 -5.54
C ARG A 204 -9.94 -13.38 -4.15
N PHE A 205 -9.55 -12.10 -4.09
CA PHE A 205 -9.42 -11.36 -2.85
C PHE A 205 -10.75 -11.28 -2.09
N GLU A 206 -11.85 -10.96 -2.78
CA GLU A 206 -13.18 -10.89 -2.18
C GLU A 206 -13.64 -12.25 -1.64
N ALA A 207 -13.41 -13.34 -2.41
CA ALA A 207 -13.72 -14.70 -1.97
C ALA A 207 -12.88 -15.13 -0.76
N ALA A 208 -11.58 -14.77 -0.73
CA ALA A 208 -10.69 -15.05 0.40
C ALA A 208 -11.12 -14.28 1.66
N ALA A 209 -11.54 -13.03 1.53
CA ALA A 209 -12.09 -12.24 2.64
C ALA A 209 -13.35 -12.88 3.24
N GLU A 210 -14.26 -13.37 2.40
CA GLU A 210 -15.46 -14.08 2.87
C GLU A 210 -15.10 -15.42 3.54
N ARG A 211 -14.08 -16.14 3.05
CA ARG A 211 -13.57 -17.35 3.70
C ARG A 211 -13.04 -17.03 5.09
N LEU A 212 -12.20 -16.00 5.23
CA LEU A 212 -11.65 -15.58 6.52
C LEU A 212 -12.75 -15.14 7.49
N ARG A 213 -13.76 -14.40 7.02
CA ARG A 213 -14.93 -14.03 7.84
C ARG A 213 -15.68 -15.24 8.38
N ARG A 214 -15.90 -16.24 7.53
CA ARG A 214 -16.53 -17.51 7.97
C ARG A 214 -15.66 -18.26 8.96
N ALA A 215 -14.35 -18.35 8.73
CA ALA A 215 -13.39 -18.98 9.63
C ALA A 215 -13.41 -18.31 11.02
N ALA A 216 -13.31 -16.98 11.08
CA ALA A 216 -13.37 -16.22 12.32
C ALA A 216 -14.71 -16.43 13.07
N LYS A 217 -15.83 -16.45 12.34
CA LYS A 217 -17.15 -16.70 12.92
C LYS A 217 -17.29 -18.12 13.48
N SER A 218 -16.65 -19.11 12.87
CA SER A 218 -16.70 -20.50 13.31
C SER A 218 -15.79 -20.82 14.50
N LYS A 219 -14.83 -19.94 14.78
CA LYS A 219 -13.80 -20.08 15.83
C LYS A 219 -13.74 -18.82 16.74
N PRO A 220 -14.87 -18.43 17.35
CA PRO A 220 -14.95 -17.17 18.11
C PRO A 220 -14.08 -17.14 19.37
N GLU A 221 -13.60 -18.30 19.82
CA GLU A 221 -12.72 -18.47 20.99
C GLU A 221 -11.25 -18.24 20.67
N ILE A 222 -10.85 -18.27 19.38
CA ILE A 222 -9.46 -18.14 18.97
C ILE A 222 -9.01 -16.69 19.10
N THR A 223 -7.90 -16.49 19.80
CA THR A 223 -7.24 -15.19 19.96
C THR A 223 -5.92 -15.18 19.22
N VAL A 224 -5.67 -14.11 18.47
CA VAL A 224 -4.48 -13.94 17.64
C VAL A 224 -3.56 -12.89 18.24
N LEU A 225 -2.26 -13.15 18.27
CA LEU A 225 -1.21 -12.18 18.58
C LEU A 225 -0.43 -11.86 17.31
N ILE A 226 -0.12 -10.59 17.11
CA ILE A 226 0.73 -10.14 16.02
C ILE A 226 2.05 -9.67 16.62
N GLY A 227 3.17 -10.18 16.14
CA GLY A 227 4.44 -9.79 16.71
C GLY A 227 5.62 -9.90 15.77
N SER A 228 6.72 -9.26 16.20
CA SER A 228 8.01 -9.24 15.51
C SER A 228 9.11 -9.49 16.51
N GLY A 229 10.08 -10.33 16.17
CA GLY A 229 11.21 -10.68 17.04
C GLY A 229 12.50 -9.98 16.62
N SER A 230 13.18 -9.38 17.60
CA SER A 230 14.57 -8.93 17.46
C SER A 230 15.49 -9.72 18.41
N GLN A 231 16.80 -9.42 18.42
CA GLN A 231 17.71 -10.06 19.35
C GLN A 231 17.33 -9.81 20.82
N ASP A 232 16.89 -8.61 21.13
CA ASP A 232 16.69 -8.18 22.52
C ASP A 232 15.21 -8.12 22.94
N LEU A 233 14.31 -7.84 21.99
CA LEU A 233 12.90 -7.56 22.27
C LEU A 233 11.97 -8.34 21.35
N PHE A 234 10.76 -8.55 21.86
CA PHE A 234 9.61 -8.97 21.10
C PHE A 234 8.59 -7.81 21.04
N TYR A 235 8.22 -7.40 19.86
CA TYR A 235 7.29 -6.31 19.61
C TYR A 235 5.90 -6.87 19.36
N VAL A 236 4.94 -6.55 20.22
CA VAL A 236 3.53 -6.92 20.01
C VAL A 236 2.84 -5.77 19.26
N SER A 237 2.40 -6.01 18.06
CA SER A 237 1.80 -4.99 17.19
C SER A 237 0.39 -4.62 17.65
N VAL A 238 0.05 -3.33 17.55
CA VAL A 238 -1.30 -2.81 17.77
C VAL A 238 -2.13 -3.03 16.50
N PRO A 239 -3.19 -3.87 16.52
CA PRO A 239 -3.88 -4.30 15.29
C PRO A 239 -4.43 -3.16 14.44
N LYS A 240 -4.95 -2.09 15.07
CA LYS A 240 -5.54 -0.94 14.37
C LYS A 240 -4.55 -0.04 13.63
N MET A 241 -3.25 -0.26 13.83
CA MET A 241 -2.20 0.60 13.26
C MET A 241 -1.72 0.15 11.88
N SER A 242 -2.23 -0.93 11.32
CA SER A 242 -1.90 -1.40 9.97
C SER A 242 -3.17 -1.74 9.20
N ALA A 243 -3.20 -1.45 7.90
CA ALA A 243 -4.40 -1.63 7.07
C ALA A 243 -4.84 -3.09 6.97
N ASP A 244 -3.89 -4.03 6.95
CA ASP A 244 -4.14 -5.46 6.92
C ASP A 244 -4.80 -5.96 8.21
N THR A 245 -4.19 -5.67 9.35
CA THR A 245 -4.65 -6.17 10.65
C THR A 245 -5.94 -5.50 11.11
N LEU A 246 -6.14 -4.22 10.78
CA LEU A 246 -7.43 -3.55 10.97
C LEU A 246 -8.53 -4.26 10.17
N TYR A 247 -8.26 -4.62 8.92
CA TYR A 247 -9.23 -5.34 8.10
C TYR A 247 -9.51 -6.75 8.62
N PHE A 248 -8.50 -7.49 9.07
CA PHE A 248 -8.71 -8.81 9.69
C PHE A 248 -9.59 -8.72 10.94
N GLN A 249 -9.45 -7.64 11.72
CA GLN A 249 -10.34 -7.36 12.85
C GLN A 249 -11.78 -7.09 12.40
N GLU A 250 -11.98 -6.33 11.32
CA GLU A 250 -13.30 -6.11 10.71
C GLU A 250 -13.93 -7.41 10.16
N LEU A 251 -13.11 -8.36 9.73
CA LEU A 251 -13.56 -9.70 9.32
C LEU A 251 -13.90 -10.62 10.49
N GLY A 252 -13.68 -10.16 11.74
CA GLY A 252 -14.10 -10.84 12.96
C GLY A 252 -12.99 -11.56 13.73
N LEU A 253 -11.72 -11.42 13.34
CA LEU A 253 -10.62 -11.96 14.12
C LEU A 253 -10.48 -11.21 15.46
N LYS A 254 -10.22 -11.95 16.52
CA LYS A 254 -9.94 -11.40 17.83
C LYS A 254 -8.44 -11.32 18.06
N PHE A 255 -7.95 -10.13 18.29
CA PHE A 255 -6.55 -9.89 18.61
C PHE A 255 -6.34 -9.61 20.07
N VAL A 256 -5.14 -9.88 20.56
CA VAL A 256 -4.68 -9.33 21.84
C VAL A 256 -4.58 -7.81 21.71
N GLU A 257 -4.80 -7.10 22.83
CA GLU A 257 -4.71 -5.64 22.91
C GLU A 257 -3.45 -5.26 23.67
N PRO A 258 -2.33 -4.95 22.99
CA PRO A 258 -1.10 -4.54 23.65
C PRO A 258 -1.23 -3.11 24.19
N LYS A 259 -0.34 -2.77 25.14
CA LYS A 259 -0.15 -1.40 25.64
C LYS A 259 0.88 -0.70 24.76
N PRO A 260 0.46 0.19 23.86
CA PRO A 260 1.38 0.76 22.89
C PRO A 260 2.43 1.65 23.56
N ASN A 261 3.62 1.71 22.95
CA ASN A 261 4.63 2.72 23.24
C ASN A 261 4.14 4.13 22.79
N GLU A 262 4.98 5.15 22.98
CA GLU A 262 4.66 6.54 22.63
C GLU A 262 4.31 6.72 21.15
N GLN A 263 4.89 5.91 20.27
CA GLN A 263 4.60 5.94 18.81
C GLN A 263 3.27 5.27 18.45
N GLY A 264 2.70 4.46 19.34
CA GLY A 264 1.39 3.85 19.18
C GLY A 264 1.37 2.54 18.37
N PHE A 265 2.49 2.08 17.80
CA PHE A 265 2.53 0.93 16.91
C PHE A 265 2.73 -0.42 17.62
N PHE A 266 3.51 -0.42 18.71
CA PHE A 266 3.95 -1.65 19.37
C PHE A 266 3.98 -1.50 20.87
N GLU A 267 3.83 -2.64 21.56
CA GLU A 267 4.32 -2.83 22.91
C GLU A 267 5.64 -3.61 22.84
N GLU A 268 6.64 -3.12 23.55
CA GLU A 268 7.97 -3.72 23.63
C GLU A 268 8.03 -4.66 24.83
N LEU A 269 8.25 -5.94 24.60
CA LEU A 269 8.40 -6.94 25.64
C LEU A 269 9.83 -7.49 25.64
N SER A 270 10.43 -7.62 26.82
CA SER A 270 11.62 -8.46 26.96
C SER A 270 11.24 -9.93 26.69
N TRP A 271 12.22 -10.74 26.30
CA TRP A 271 11.96 -12.17 26.04
C TRP A 271 11.45 -12.95 27.24
N GLU A 272 11.74 -12.51 28.46
CA GLU A 272 11.18 -13.07 29.69
C GLU A 272 9.66 -12.83 29.80
N ASN A 273 9.20 -11.72 29.25
CA ASN A 273 7.80 -11.29 29.29
C ASN A 273 6.99 -11.65 28.04
N VAL A 274 7.55 -12.42 27.09
CA VAL A 274 6.85 -12.80 25.84
C VAL A 274 5.52 -13.52 26.08
N ALA A 275 5.34 -14.16 27.24
CA ALA A 275 4.13 -14.86 27.65
C ALA A 275 3.06 -13.95 28.29
N THR A 276 3.24 -12.62 28.29
CA THR A 276 2.28 -11.65 28.86
C THR A 276 0.89 -11.83 28.26
N TYR A 277 0.82 -12.03 26.94
CA TYR A 277 -0.43 -12.21 26.22
C TYR A 277 -0.69 -13.69 25.93
N LYS A 278 -1.91 -14.12 26.26
CA LYS A 278 -2.39 -15.45 25.90
C LYS A 278 -2.95 -15.39 24.48
N ALA A 279 -2.40 -16.16 23.58
CA ALA A 279 -2.85 -16.25 22.21
C ALA A 279 -2.83 -17.68 21.73
N ASP A 280 -3.79 -18.02 20.88
CA ASP A 280 -3.91 -19.34 20.28
C ASP A 280 -3.16 -19.44 18.96
N VAL A 281 -3.09 -18.33 18.22
CA VAL A 281 -2.33 -18.19 16.97
C VAL A 281 -1.40 -16.98 17.09
N ILE A 282 -0.17 -17.13 16.59
CA ILE A 282 0.79 -16.03 16.50
C ILE A 282 1.07 -15.74 15.03
N MET A 283 0.77 -14.53 14.59
CA MET A 283 1.19 -13.98 13.31
C MET A 283 2.55 -13.33 13.50
N LEU A 284 3.60 -13.97 12.99
CA LEU A 284 4.99 -13.53 13.16
C LEU A 284 5.48 -12.80 11.90
N ASP A 285 6.01 -11.60 12.09
CA ASP A 285 6.60 -10.77 11.04
C ASP A 285 7.68 -11.54 10.25
N ASN A 286 7.52 -11.60 8.94
CA ASN A 286 8.41 -12.34 8.04
C ASN A 286 9.37 -11.43 7.24
N ARG A 287 9.47 -10.13 7.58
CA ARG A 287 10.39 -9.21 6.89
C ARG A 287 11.85 -9.60 7.10
N THR A 288 12.67 -9.27 6.12
CA THR A 288 14.14 -9.37 6.22
C THR A 288 14.64 -8.59 7.45
N GLY A 289 15.51 -9.24 8.23
CA GLY A 289 16.08 -8.63 9.45
C GLY A 289 15.29 -8.92 10.74
N THR A 290 14.11 -9.56 10.68
CA THR A 290 13.41 -10.06 11.86
C THR A 290 13.74 -11.52 12.14
N LEU A 291 13.70 -11.92 13.42
CA LEU A 291 13.94 -13.31 13.80
C LEU A 291 12.72 -14.17 13.47
N GLN A 292 12.95 -15.25 12.74
CA GLN A 292 11.91 -16.18 12.33
C GLN A 292 11.66 -17.27 13.37
N ASP A 293 10.51 -17.94 13.31
CA ASP A 293 10.09 -18.95 14.29
C ASP A 293 11.15 -20.03 14.56
N ALA A 294 11.86 -20.49 13.52
CA ALA A 294 12.92 -21.48 13.64
C ALA A 294 14.12 -20.96 14.47
N ASP A 295 14.49 -19.69 14.31
CA ASP A 295 15.57 -19.05 15.05
C ASP A 295 15.16 -18.76 16.49
N LEU A 296 13.92 -18.30 16.66
CA LEU A 296 13.32 -18.04 17.97
C LEU A 296 13.21 -19.33 18.80
N LYS A 297 12.80 -20.44 18.21
CA LYS A 297 12.76 -21.74 18.89
C LYS A 297 14.12 -22.21 19.38
N LYS A 298 15.19 -21.90 18.64
CA LYS A 298 16.57 -22.24 19.03
C LYS A 298 17.13 -21.29 20.09
N GLY A 299 16.89 -20.00 19.93
CA GLY A 299 17.57 -18.95 20.69
C GLY A 299 16.80 -18.41 21.88
N LYS A 300 15.48 -18.64 21.96
CA LYS A 300 14.58 -18.07 22.95
C LYS A 300 13.72 -19.15 23.62
N PRO A 301 14.17 -19.74 24.75
CA PRO A 301 13.43 -20.81 25.46
C PRO A 301 12.01 -20.38 25.86
N THR A 302 11.82 -19.12 26.23
CA THR A 302 10.50 -18.55 26.60
C THR A 302 9.53 -18.58 25.41
N TRP A 303 10.01 -18.25 24.20
CA TRP A 303 9.24 -18.40 22.95
C TRP A 303 8.86 -19.86 22.70
N ALA A 304 9.83 -20.77 22.73
CA ALA A 304 9.58 -22.19 22.53
C ALA A 304 8.59 -22.78 23.56
N GLY A 305 8.48 -22.12 24.74
CA GLY A 305 7.54 -22.49 25.79
C GLY A 305 6.09 -22.08 25.57
N LEU A 306 5.82 -21.14 24.64
CA LEU A 306 4.46 -20.61 24.41
C LEU A 306 3.51 -21.71 23.91
N PRO A 307 2.24 -21.76 24.38
CA PRO A 307 1.27 -22.76 23.94
C PRO A 307 1.04 -22.76 22.44
N ALA A 308 0.89 -21.60 21.81
CA ALA A 308 0.71 -21.48 20.36
C ALA A 308 1.93 -22.01 19.57
N VAL A 309 3.15 -21.77 20.06
CA VAL A 309 4.39 -22.27 19.44
C VAL A 309 4.48 -23.78 19.54
N LYS A 310 4.19 -24.35 20.72
CA LYS A 310 4.15 -25.80 20.95
C LYS A 310 3.08 -26.50 20.10
N ALA A 311 1.97 -25.81 19.84
CA ALA A 311 0.87 -26.31 19.02
C ALA A 311 1.15 -26.20 17.52
N GLY A 312 2.24 -25.55 17.10
CA GLY A 312 2.54 -25.26 15.69
C GLY A 312 1.62 -24.21 15.08
N GLN A 313 1.04 -23.34 15.90
CA GLN A 313 0.10 -22.29 15.47
C GLN A 313 0.81 -20.92 15.35
N VAL A 314 1.99 -20.93 14.75
CA VAL A 314 2.73 -19.73 14.33
C VAL A 314 2.63 -19.64 12.81
N VAL A 315 2.10 -18.52 12.32
CA VAL A 315 1.92 -18.28 10.89
C VAL A 315 2.72 -17.03 10.48
N PRO A 316 3.31 -17.01 9.27
CA PRO A 316 4.01 -15.83 8.82
C PRO A 316 3.01 -14.68 8.61
N ARG A 317 3.39 -13.47 9.01
CA ARG A 317 2.72 -12.24 8.64
C ARG A 317 3.54 -11.52 7.61
N VAL A 318 2.97 -11.30 6.44
CA VAL A 318 3.54 -10.36 5.47
C VAL A 318 3.28 -8.94 5.99
N THR A 319 4.21 -8.45 6.80
CA THR A 319 4.17 -7.08 7.33
C THR A 319 4.52 -6.11 6.21
N GLU A 320 3.77 -5.02 6.08
CA GLU A 320 3.87 -4.13 4.92
C GLU A 320 3.62 -4.87 3.60
N PRO A 321 2.43 -5.45 3.39
CA PRO A 321 2.16 -6.24 2.20
C PRO A 321 2.19 -5.38 0.94
N VAL A 322 2.50 -6.01 -0.19
CA VAL A 322 2.25 -5.40 -1.50
C VAL A 322 0.75 -5.23 -1.66
N TYR A 323 0.27 -3.99 -1.59
CA TYR A 323 -1.16 -3.67 -1.63
C TYR A 323 -1.74 -3.77 -3.06
N SER A 324 -1.70 -4.97 -3.63
CA SER A 324 -2.43 -5.35 -4.83
C SER A 324 -3.40 -6.48 -4.52
N TYR A 325 -4.49 -6.62 -5.29
CA TYR A 325 -5.42 -7.75 -5.12
C TYR A 325 -4.72 -9.09 -5.30
N ALA A 326 -3.77 -9.17 -6.23
CA ALA A 326 -3.02 -10.39 -6.52
C ALA A 326 -2.18 -10.87 -5.33
N LYS A 327 -1.57 -9.94 -4.58
CA LYS A 327 -0.68 -10.25 -3.44
C LYS A 327 -1.44 -10.33 -2.11
N CYS A 328 -2.55 -9.61 -1.97
CA CYS A 328 -3.34 -9.65 -0.73
C CYS A 328 -4.32 -10.84 -0.67
N ALA A 329 -4.77 -11.39 -1.81
CA ALA A 329 -5.64 -12.56 -1.79
C ALA A 329 -5.00 -13.79 -1.11
N PRO A 330 -3.76 -14.20 -1.45
CA PRO A 330 -3.08 -15.31 -0.76
C PRO A 330 -2.94 -15.08 0.74
N ILE A 331 -2.66 -13.85 1.19
CA ILE A 331 -2.53 -13.54 2.63
C ILE A 331 -3.83 -13.88 3.38
N LEU A 332 -4.98 -13.53 2.80
CA LEU A 332 -6.29 -13.83 3.39
C LEU A 332 -6.61 -15.33 3.33
N GLU A 333 -6.24 -16.01 2.24
CA GLU A 333 -6.42 -17.46 2.09
C GLU A 333 -5.63 -18.25 3.13
N ASP A 334 -4.34 -17.94 3.28
CA ASP A 334 -3.44 -18.59 4.23
C ASP A 334 -3.90 -18.33 5.68
N LEU A 335 -4.31 -17.10 5.98
CA LEU A 335 -4.83 -16.75 7.29
C LEU A 335 -6.17 -17.46 7.58
N ALA A 336 -7.07 -17.55 6.58
CA ALA A 336 -8.31 -18.27 6.74
C ALA A 336 -8.06 -19.77 7.05
N GLU A 337 -7.13 -20.39 6.32
CA GLU A 337 -6.74 -21.77 6.56
C GLU A 337 -6.13 -21.95 7.95
N ALA A 338 -5.26 -21.04 8.37
CA ALA A 338 -4.67 -21.07 9.70
C ALA A 338 -5.74 -20.99 10.81
N ILE A 339 -6.75 -20.12 10.65
CA ILE A 339 -7.85 -20.00 11.62
C ILE A 339 -8.77 -21.22 11.60
N GLU A 340 -9.11 -21.74 10.42
CA GLU A 340 -9.92 -22.96 10.26
C GLU A 340 -9.29 -24.16 11.00
N ASN A 341 -7.96 -24.29 10.95
CA ASN A 341 -7.19 -25.35 11.59
C ASN A 341 -6.81 -25.06 13.05
N ALA A 342 -6.96 -23.81 13.50
CA ALA A 342 -6.58 -23.42 14.85
C ALA A 342 -7.43 -24.12 15.91
N ARG A 343 -6.80 -24.42 17.05
CA ARG A 343 -7.43 -24.94 18.25
C ARG A 343 -7.12 -24.06 19.45
N LYS A 344 -8.01 -24.00 20.41
CA LYS A 344 -7.80 -23.30 21.67
C LYS A 344 -6.64 -23.93 22.42
N VAL A 345 -5.60 -23.13 22.75
CA VAL A 345 -4.39 -23.59 23.46
C VAL A 345 -3.95 -22.65 24.57
N SER A 346 -4.57 -21.47 24.68
CA SER A 346 -4.25 -20.43 25.66
C SER A 346 -5.32 -20.27 26.73
#